data_e4edcac640688102502c665642f0344d
#
_entry.id   e4edcac640688102502c665642f0344d
#
_cell.length_a   1.000
_cell.length_b   1.000
_cell.length_c   1.000
_cell.angle_alpha   90.00
_cell.angle_beta   90.00
_cell.angle_gamma   90.00
#
_symmetry.space_group_name_H-M   'P 1'
#
loop_
_entity.id
_entity.type
_entity.pdbx_description
1 polymer ?
#
loop_
_entity_poly.entity_id
_entity_poly.type
_entity_poly.pdbx_seq_one_letter_code
_entity_poly.pdbx_strand_id
1 'polypeptide(L)'
;MKKKSLKKSGRKKISGVNVVGYLFCSLIALVCLIPFIMVLAASFTSEEAISLYGFSLWPKEFSLEAYKAVFKSPAVVAKAYLVTITLTLAGTAIGLLLQTMTAYVLSRRDFEWRGGFSFFFYFTTLFNGGLVSIYILMTRYLGLKNSYLALLLPLLFNVYNLLIMKSYMLSVPESLIDAAKIDGCGDFMMLFQVVMPLVRPALATVGLFIALAYWNDWYNAMLYISDNEMFPLQYFPVSYTHLTLPTTSRV
;
A
#
# COMPACT_ATOMS: atom_id res chain seq x y z
N MET A 1 52.08 23.91 10.92
CA MET A 1 51.12 24.04 9.82
C MET A 1 51.26 22.85 8.87
N LYS A 2 50.40 21.82 8.95
CA LYS A 2 50.38 20.65 8.06
C LYS A 2 49.27 20.85 7.00
N LYS A 3 49.64 21.06 5.73
CA LYS A 3 48.76 21.10 4.58
C LYS A 3 48.09 19.74 4.40
N LYS A 4 46.78 19.66 4.60
CA LYS A 4 45.97 18.50 4.20
C LYS A 4 45.88 18.47 2.66
N SER A 5 46.58 17.50 2.05
CA SER A 5 46.43 17.17 0.64
C SER A 5 45.02 16.71 0.33
N LEU A 6 44.29 17.47 -0.49
CA LEU A 6 43.04 17.09 -1.09
C LEU A 6 43.27 15.92 -2.04
N LYS A 7 42.85 14.72 -1.62
CA LYS A 7 42.84 13.49 -2.42
C LYS A 7 41.91 13.70 -3.61
N LYS A 8 42.47 13.91 -4.82
CA LYS A 8 41.72 13.93 -6.09
C LYS A 8 40.89 12.65 -6.19
N SER A 9 39.59 12.79 -6.27
CA SER A 9 38.65 11.71 -6.58
C SER A 9 39.01 11.16 -7.97
N GLY A 10 39.71 10.02 -7.98
CA GLY A 10 40.02 9.30 -9.21
C GLY A 10 38.74 8.85 -9.88
N ARG A 11 38.53 9.20 -11.15
CA ARG A 11 37.51 8.63 -12.02
C ARG A 11 37.63 7.11 -11.92
N LYS A 12 36.64 6.43 -11.29
CA LYS A 12 36.57 4.97 -11.28
C LYS A 12 36.53 4.51 -12.74
N LYS A 13 37.57 3.76 -13.17
CA LYS A 13 37.55 3.08 -14.47
C LYS A 13 36.26 2.21 -14.51
N ILE A 14 35.40 2.47 -15.48
CA ILE A 14 34.20 1.68 -15.69
C ILE A 14 34.66 0.27 -16.08
N SER A 15 34.47 -0.68 -15.20
CA SER A 15 34.74 -2.11 -15.47
C SER A 15 33.78 -2.61 -16.52
N GLY A 16 34.18 -3.52 -17.41
CA GLY A 16 33.31 -4.15 -18.40
C GLY A 16 32.04 -4.75 -17.76
N VAL A 17 32.16 -5.29 -16.54
CA VAL A 17 31.01 -5.80 -15.76
C VAL A 17 30.00 -4.69 -15.45
N ASN A 18 30.47 -3.47 -15.13
CA ASN A 18 29.56 -2.35 -14.86
C ASN A 18 28.81 -1.90 -16.14
N VAL A 19 29.47 -1.94 -17.29
CA VAL A 19 28.85 -1.60 -18.57
C VAL A 19 27.73 -2.61 -18.89
N VAL A 20 28.00 -3.90 -18.75
CA VAL A 20 26.99 -4.96 -18.94
C VAL A 20 25.83 -4.80 -17.94
N GLY A 21 26.13 -4.52 -16.67
CA GLY A 21 25.13 -4.25 -15.65
C GLY A 21 24.24 -3.04 -16.00
N TYR A 22 24.82 -1.93 -16.44
CA TYR A 22 24.05 -0.75 -16.85
C TYR A 22 23.17 -1.02 -18.08
N LEU A 23 23.70 -1.74 -19.09
CA LEU A 23 22.91 -2.11 -20.26
C LEU A 23 21.72 -3.01 -19.89
N PHE A 24 21.96 -4.01 -19.04
CA PHE A 24 20.92 -4.91 -18.55
C PHE A 24 19.84 -4.17 -17.75
N CYS A 25 20.25 -3.35 -16.79
CA CYS A 25 19.30 -2.54 -16.01
C CYS A 25 18.54 -1.54 -16.89
N SER A 26 19.20 -0.93 -17.87
CA SER A 26 18.53 0.00 -18.81
C SER A 26 17.51 -0.73 -19.69
N LEU A 27 17.84 -1.93 -20.16
CA LEU A 27 16.90 -2.74 -20.95
C LEU A 27 15.65 -3.11 -20.12
N ILE A 28 15.86 -3.58 -18.88
CA ILE A 28 14.73 -3.88 -17.98
C ILE A 28 13.89 -2.62 -17.71
N ALA A 29 14.53 -1.48 -17.44
CA ALA A 29 13.82 -0.23 -17.22
C ALA A 29 12.96 0.18 -18.43
N LEU A 30 13.49 0.02 -19.65
CA LEU A 30 12.73 0.27 -20.89
C LEU A 30 11.52 -0.66 -21.02
N VAL A 31 11.70 -1.96 -20.73
CA VAL A 31 10.60 -2.94 -20.77
C VAL A 31 9.53 -2.58 -19.73
N CYS A 32 9.94 -2.15 -18.52
CA CYS A 32 9.01 -1.72 -17.47
C CYS A 32 8.23 -0.44 -17.84
N LEU A 33 8.74 0.41 -18.75
CA LEU A 33 8.03 1.60 -19.22
C LEU A 33 6.92 1.28 -20.24
N ILE A 34 7.00 0.14 -20.94
CA ILE A 34 6.03 -0.24 -21.97
C ILE A 34 4.57 -0.18 -21.47
N PRO A 35 4.19 -0.84 -20.35
CA PRO A 35 2.82 -0.79 -19.87
C PRO A 35 2.34 0.63 -19.51
N PHE A 36 3.21 1.50 -19.01
CA PHE A 36 2.85 2.89 -18.74
C PHE A 36 2.57 3.66 -20.02
N ILE A 37 3.39 3.45 -21.06
CA ILE A 37 3.18 4.07 -22.38
C ILE A 37 1.87 3.54 -22.98
N MET A 38 1.57 2.24 -22.86
CA MET A 38 0.31 1.66 -23.34
C MET A 38 -0.90 2.26 -22.64
N VAL A 39 -0.87 2.45 -21.31
CA VAL A 39 -1.95 3.08 -20.58
C VAL A 39 -2.13 4.54 -21.00
N LEU A 40 -1.02 5.27 -21.18
CA LEU A 40 -1.04 6.64 -21.67
C LEU A 40 -1.62 6.72 -23.09
N ALA A 41 -1.18 5.85 -24.00
CA ALA A 41 -1.71 5.78 -25.37
C ALA A 41 -3.21 5.42 -25.37
N ALA A 42 -3.63 4.46 -24.55
CA ALA A 42 -5.02 4.07 -24.40
C ALA A 42 -5.90 5.23 -23.91
N SER A 43 -5.39 6.07 -22.99
CA SER A 43 -6.16 7.22 -22.49
C SER A 43 -6.49 8.27 -23.57
N PHE A 44 -5.73 8.27 -24.67
CA PHE A 44 -5.93 9.16 -25.84
C PHE A 44 -6.54 8.42 -27.04
N THR A 45 -7.00 7.16 -26.87
CA THR A 45 -7.58 6.36 -27.95
C THR A 45 -9.09 6.25 -27.76
N SER A 46 -9.86 6.28 -28.85
CA SER A 46 -11.31 6.08 -28.81
C SER A 46 -11.65 4.66 -28.34
N GLU A 47 -12.78 4.49 -27.64
CA GLU A 47 -13.26 3.18 -27.15
C GLU A 47 -13.52 2.21 -28.33
N GLU A 48 -14.00 2.72 -29.45
CA GLU A 48 -14.22 1.96 -30.68
C GLU A 48 -12.89 1.41 -31.23
N ALA A 49 -11.84 2.24 -31.29
CA ALA A 49 -10.53 1.82 -31.77
C ALA A 49 -9.86 0.82 -30.82
N ILE A 50 -10.04 0.96 -29.49
CA ILE A 50 -9.56 -0.05 -28.52
C ILE A 50 -10.28 -1.38 -28.71
N SER A 51 -11.60 -1.36 -28.94
CA SER A 51 -12.40 -2.56 -29.14
C SER A 51 -12.07 -3.30 -30.46
N LEU A 52 -11.74 -2.56 -31.52
CA LEU A 52 -11.42 -3.12 -32.84
C LEU A 52 -9.97 -3.59 -32.94
N TYR A 53 -9.02 -2.83 -32.43
CA TYR A 53 -7.58 -3.04 -32.63
C TYR A 53 -6.81 -3.45 -31.39
N GLY A 54 -7.48 -3.46 -30.21
CA GLY A 54 -6.82 -3.72 -28.93
C GLY A 54 -5.93 -2.57 -28.47
N PHE A 55 -5.21 -2.81 -27.38
CA PHE A 55 -4.26 -1.84 -26.82
C PHE A 55 -3.00 -1.77 -27.70
N SER A 56 -2.58 -0.54 -28.02
CA SER A 56 -1.37 -0.29 -28.81
C SER A 56 -0.47 0.75 -28.13
N LEU A 57 0.82 0.76 -28.49
CA LEU A 57 1.80 1.71 -27.97
C LEU A 57 1.60 3.14 -28.50
N TRP A 58 0.83 3.29 -29.58
CA TRP A 58 0.51 4.57 -30.21
C TRP A 58 -0.98 4.65 -30.49
N PRO A 59 -1.65 5.77 -30.13
CA PRO A 59 -3.08 5.92 -30.40
C PRO A 59 -3.35 5.87 -31.91
N LYS A 60 -4.19 4.93 -32.35
CA LYS A 60 -4.57 4.80 -33.78
C LYS A 60 -5.57 5.88 -34.18
N GLU A 61 -6.47 6.23 -33.26
CA GLU A 61 -7.43 7.33 -33.39
C GLU A 61 -7.35 8.16 -32.14
N PHE A 62 -6.91 9.41 -32.30
CA PHE A 62 -6.78 10.33 -31.16
C PHE A 62 -8.17 10.80 -30.70
N SER A 63 -8.52 10.51 -29.45
CA SER A 63 -9.77 10.93 -28.84
C SER A 63 -9.56 11.42 -27.41
N LEU A 64 -10.32 12.43 -27.02
CA LEU A 64 -10.39 12.94 -25.63
C LEU A 64 -11.70 12.56 -24.95
N GLU A 65 -12.44 11.59 -25.50
CA GLU A 65 -13.74 11.19 -24.96
C GLU A 65 -13.65 10.65 -23.54
N ALA A 66 -12.63 9.85 -23.23
CA ALA A 66 -12.38 9.35 -21.88
C ALA A 66 -12.25 10.50 -20.87
N TYR A 67 -11.51 11.55 -21.22
CA TYR A 67 -11.37 12.74 -20.37
C TYR A 67 -12.70 13.53 -20.27
N LYS A 68 -13.40 13.70 -21.38
CA LYS A 68 -14.74 14.34 -21.37
C LYS A 68 -15.72 13.58 -20.49
N ALA A 69 -15.71 12.24 -20.51
CA ALA A 69 -16.56 11.41 -19.67
C ALA A 69 -16.25 11.61 -18.19
N VAL A 70 -14.98 11.63 -17.80
CA VAL A 70 -14.55 11.90 -16.41
C VAL A 70 -14.99 13.30 -15.96
N PHE A 71 -14.81 14.32 -16.80
CA PHE A 71 -15.20 15.70 -16.47
C PHE A 71 -16.70 15.98 -16.61
N LYS A 72 -17.49 15.06 -17.15
CA LYS A 72 -18.95 15.21 -17.22
C LYS A 72 -19.62 15.11 -15.85
N SER A 73 -19.01 14.38 -14.91
CA SER A 73 -19.52 14.22 -13.54
C SER A 73 -18.42 14.46 -12.49
N PRO A 74 -17.89 15.68 -12.39
CA PRO A 74 -16.71 15.99 -11.55
C PRO A 74 -17.00 15.76 -10.05
N ALA A 75 -18.24 15.94 -9.60
CA ALA A 75 -18.63 15.74 -8.21
C ALA A 75 -18.48 14.27 -7.77
N VAL A 76 -18.80 13.31 -8.64
CA VAL A 76 -18.71 11.88 -8.35
C VAL A 76 -17.22 11.47 -8.23
N VAL A 77 -16.41 11.95 -9.16
CA VAL A 77 -14.95 11.69 -9.14
C VAL A 77 -14.31 12.32 -7.90
N ALA A 78 -14.65 13.56 -7.57
CA ALA A 78 -14.15 14.24 -6.37
C ALA A 78 -14.55 13.49 -5.09
N LYS A 79 -15.79 12.95 -5.02
CA LYS A 79 -16.25 12.15 -3.89
C LYS A 79 -15.45 10.84 -3.77
N ALA A 80 -15.19 10.12 -4.87
CA ALA A 80 -14.39 8.91 -4.87
C ALA A 80 -12.95 9.18 -4.39
N TYR A 81 -12.34 10.30 -4.80
CA TYR A 81 -11.05 10.74 -4.27
C TYR A 81 -11.11 11.00 -2.76
N LEU A 82 -12.13 11.71 -2.30
CA LEU A 82 -12.30 12.03 -0.88
C LEU A 82 -12.45 10.77 -0.03
N VAL A 83 -13.24 9.79 -0.48
CA VAL A 83 -13.39 8.48 0.17
C VAL A 83 -12.03 7.78 0.27
N THR A 84 -11.29 7.69 -0.86
CA THR A 84 -9.98 7.04 -0.89
C THR A 84 -8.97 7.74 0.02
N ILE A 85 -8.88 9.07 -0.03
CA ILE A 85 -7.95 9.84 0.80
C ILE A 85 -8.28 9.64 2.28
N THR A 86 -9.55 9.73 2.65
CA THR A 86 -9.99 9.57 4.04
C THR A 86 -9.67 8.16 4.57
N LEU A 87 -10.00 7.12 3.80
CA LEU A 87 -9.68 5.73 4.16
C LEU A 87 -8.17 5.50 4.26
N THR A 88 -7.39 6.05 3.31
CA THR A 88 -5.94 5.92 3.32
C THR A 88 -5.33 6.60 4.53
N LEU A 89 -5.72 7.84 4.85
CA LEU A 89 -5.18 8.57 6.00
C LEU A 89 -5.59 7.92 7.32
N ALA A 90 -6.89 7.64 7.50
CA ALA A 90 -7.40 7.03 8.72
C ALA A 90 -6.85 5.61 8.92
N GLY A 91 -6.89 4.78 7.88
CA GLY A 91 -6.39 3.41 7.90
C GLY A 91 -4.89 3.34 8.15
N THR A 92 -4.11 4.23 7.53
CA THR A 92 -2.66 4.31 7.78
C THR A 92 -2.36 4.73 9.20
N ALA A 93 -3.00 5.77 9.71
CA ALA A 93 -2.76 6.27 11.06
C ALA A 93 -3.11 5.21 12.12
N ILE A 94 -4.31 4.63 12.04
CA ILE A 94 -4.77 3.62 13.00
C ILE A 94 -3.97 2.32 12.84
N GLY A 95 -3.79 1.84 11.61
CA GLY A 95 -3.08 0.59 11.33
C GLY A 95 -1.61 0.67 11.74
N LEU A 96 -0.92 1.80 11.46
CA LEU A 96 0.45 2.01 11.88
C LEU A 96 0.58 2.05 13.41
N LEU A 97 -0.35 2.73 14.09
CA LEU A 97 -0.37 2.77 15.54
C LEU A 97 -0.56 1.38 16.16
N LEU A 98 -1.56 0.63 15.71
CA LEU A 98 -1.85 -0.72 16.20
C LEU A 98 -0.67 -1.67 15.98
N GLN A 99 -0.09 -1.68 14.77
CA GLN A 99 1.04 -2.55 14.43
C GLN A 99 2.29 -2.15 15.21
N THR A 100 2.53 -0.85 15.40
CA THR A 100 3.66 -0.33 16.18
C THR A 100 3.56 -0.72 17.66
N MET A 101 2.39 -0.54 18.27
CA MET A 101 2.17 -0.93 19.67
C MET A 101 2.32 -2.45 19.85
N THR A 102 1.73 -3.25 18.94
CA THR A 102 1.83 -4.71 18.99
C THR A 102 3.28 -5.17 18.79
N ALA A 103 4.01 -4.60 17.81
CA ALA A 103 5.42 -4.90 17.58
C ALA A 103 6.29 -4.55 18.78
N TYR A 104 6.02 -3.42 19.43
CA TYR A 104 6.73 -3.02 20.64
C TYR A 104 6.57 -4.05 21.75
N VAL A 105 5.34 -4.44 22.10
CA VAL A 105 5.09 -5.45 23.13
C VAL A 105 5.78 -6.78 22.80
N LEU A 106 5.69 -7.23 21.53
CA LEU A 106 6.29 -8.48 21.09
C LEU A 106 7.84 -8.43 20.98
N SER A 107 8.42 -7.23 20.97
CA SER A 107 9.88 -7.06 20.97
C SER A 107 10.47 -7.03 22.39
N ARG A 108 9.65 -6.83 23.42
CA ARG A 108 10.09 -6.72 24.82
C ARG A 108 10.51 -8.06 25.37
N ARG A 109 11.67 -8.10 26.07
CA ARG A 109 12.18 -9.33 26.72
C ARG A 109 11.44 -9.67 28.01
N ASP A 110 10.94 -8.68 28.70
CA ASP A 110 10.15 -8.79 29.92
C ASP A 110 8.70 -9.28 29.68
N PHE A 111 8.23 -9.34 28.43
CA PHE A 111 6.93 -9.92 28.09
C PHE A 111 7.05 -11.44 27.90
N GLU A 112 6.63 -12.21 28.89
CA GLU A 112 6.75 -13.69 28.92
C GLU A 112 6.03 -14.38 27.76
N TRP A 113 4.86 -13.87 27.37
CA TRP A 113 4.00 -14.47 26.32
C TRP A 113 4.42 -14.08 24.88
N ARG A 114 5.49 -13.32 24.71
CA ARG A 114 5.94 -12.82 23.38
C ARG A 114 6.11 -13.93 22.33
N GLY A 115 6.57 -15.13 22.77
CA GLY A 115 6.76 -16.29 21.91
C GLY A 115 5.43 -16.83 21.40
N GLY A 116 4.49 -17.05 22.32
CA GLY A 116 3.14 -17.58 22.03
C GLY A 116 2.36 -16.64 21.10
N PHE A 117 2.33 -15.33 21.39
CA PHE A 117 1.65 -14.36 20.52
C PHE A 117 2.33 -14.20 19.17
N SER A 118 3.66 -14.23 19.10
CA SER A 118 4.37 -14.18 17.82
C SER A 118 4.05 -15.41 16.97
N PHE A 119 3.98 -16.60 17.58
CA PHE A 119 3.55 -17.81 16.91
C PHE A 119 2.10 -17.71 16.44
N PHE A 120 1.20 -17.23 17.28
CA PHE A 120 -0.21 -17.02 16.94
C PHE A 120 -0.36 -16.12 15.69
N PHE A 121 0.28 -14.96 15.67
CA PHE A 121 0.24 -14.08 14.50
C PHE A 121 0.83 -14.77 13.26
N TYR A 122 1.97 -15.44 13.39
CA TYR A 122 2.57 -16.17 12.28
C TYR A 122 1.66 -17.30 11.78
N PHE A 123 1.03 -18.04 12.68
CA PHE A 123 0.08 -19.12 12.35
C PHE A 123 -1.08 -18.61 11.50
N THR A 124 -1.63 -17.41 11.79
CA THR A 124 -2.73 -16.84 11.01
C THR A 124 -2.34 -16.51 9.56
N THR A 125 -1.06 -16.40 9.25
CA THR A 125 -0.60 -16.23 7.85
C THR A 125 -0.62 -17.53 7.06
N LEU A 126 -0.43 -18.66 7.74
CA LEU A 126 -0.39 -19.99 7.13
C LEU A 126 -1.79 -20.58 6.96
N PHE A 127 -2.69 -20.27 7.89
CA PHE A 127 -4.05 -20.79 7.92
C PHE A 127 -5.06 -19.67 7.76
N ASN A 128 -5.57 -19.51 6.53
CA ASN A 128 -6.59 -18.53 6.21
C ASN A 128 -7.95 -19.22 6.05
N GLY A 129 -8.99 -18.68 6.68
CA GLY A 129 -10.37 -19.18 6.58
C GLY A 129 -11.00 -19.03 5.19
N GLY A 130 -10.33 -18.35 4.26
CA GLY A 130 -10.79 -18.11 2.90
C GLY A 130 -11.79 -16.99 2.78
N LEU A 131 -12.05 -16.60 1.53
CA LEU A 131 -12.91 -15.47 1.18
C LEU A 131 -14.33 -15.60 1.75
N VAL A 132 -14.93 -16.78 1.62
CA VAL A 132 -16.35 -17.01 2.02
C VAL A 132 -16.54 -16.79 3.51
N SER A 133 -15.63 -17.32 4.33
CA SER A 133 -15.69 -17.17 5.79
C SER A 133 -15.56 -15.73 6.23
N ILE A 134 -14.63 -14.98 5.63
CA ILE A 134 -14.44 -13.55 5.91
C ILE A 134 -15.66 -12.74 5.43
N TYR A 135 -16.19 -13.04 4.26
CA TYR A 135 -17.37 -12.38 3.73
C TYR A 135 -18.59 -12.58 4.64
N ILE A 136 -18.85 -13.80 5.10
CA ILE A 136 -19.94 -14.10 6.02
C ILE A 136 -19.75 -13.39 7.36
N LEU A 137 -18.52 -13.38 7.89
CA LEU A 137 -18.19 -12.67 9.12
C LEU A 137 -18.50 -11.17 8.99
N MET A 138 -18.01 -10.53 7.94
CA MET A 138 -18.18 -9.09 7.72
C MET A 138 -19.64 -8.69 7.47
N THR A 139 -20.37 -9.50 6.66
CA THR A 139 -21.71 -9.11 6.21
C THR A 139 -22.84 -9.59 7.12
N ARG A 140 -22.75 -10.83 7.68
CA ARG A 140 -23.79 -11.41 8.52
C ARG A 140 -23.57 -11.18 10.00
N TYR A 141 -22.35 -11.46 10.50
CA TYR A 141 -22.07 -11.36 11.94
C TYR A 141 -21.80 -9.93 12.39
N LEU A 142 -21.00 -9.18 11.64
CA LEU A 142 -20.67 -7.80 11.97
C LEU A 142 -21.63 -6.79 11.35
N GLY A 143 -22.46 -7.18 10.36
CA GLY A 143 -23.44 -6.29 9.73
C GLY A 143 -22.85 -5.11 8.98
N LEU A 144 -21.60 -5.22 8.48
CA LEU A 144 -20.84 -4.11 7.92
C LEU A 144 -21.03 -3.90 6.41
N LYS A 145 -22.02 -4.58 5.78
CA LYS A 145 -22.31 -4.33 4.37
C LYS A 145 -22.70 -2.86 4.15
N ASN A 146 -22.17 -2.24 3.10
CA ASN A 146 -22.33 -0.81 2.81
C ASN A 146 -21.86 0.10 3.97
N SER A 147 -20.69 -0.20 4.55
CA SER A 147 -20.08 0.62 5.59
C SER A 147 -18.60 0.88 5.28
N TYR A 148 -18.10 2.08 5.61
CA TYR A 148 -16.69 2.40 5.54
C TYR A 148 -15.83 1.51 6.45
N LEU A 149 -16.41 0.97 7.53
CA LEU A 149 -15.70 0.01 8.39
C LEU A 149 -15.39 -1.29 7.66
N ALA A 150 -16.21 -1.70 6.67
CA ALA A 150 -15.91 -2.87 5.85
C ALA A 150 -14.68 -2.68 4.96
N LEU A 151 -14.35 -1.44 4.59
CA LEU A 151 -13.15 -1.08 3.85
C LEU A 151 -11.95 -0.87 4.78
N LEU A 152 -12.20 -0.44 6.01
CA LEU A 152 -11.15 -0.10 6.96
C LEU A 152 -10.59 -1.35 7.66
N LEU A 153 -11.46 -2.21 8.23
CA LEU A 153 -11.05 -3.28 9.15
C LEU A 153 -10.14 -4.36 8.52
N PRO A 154 -10.38 -4.85 7.29
CA PRO A 154 -9.57 -5.93 6.72
C PRO A 154 -8.10 -5.60 6.54
N LEU A 155 -7.77 -4.32 6.32
CA LEU A 155 -6.41 -3.86 6.05
C LEU A 155 -5.70 -3.24 7.26
N LEU A 156 -6.40 -3.07 8.41
CA LEU A 156 -5.83 -2.42 9.59
C LEU A 156 -4.62 -3.16 10.17
N PHE A 157 -4.62 -4.48 10.08
CA PHE A 157 -3.60 -5.30 10.69
C PHE A 157 -3.03 -6.30 9.69
N ASN A 158 -1.75 -6.14 9.37
CA ASN A 158 -1.02 -7.04 8.49
C ASN A 158 0.17 -7.66 9.22
N VAL A 159 0.21 -8.98 9.32
CA VAL A 159 1.25 -9.70 10.06
C VAL A 159 2.64 -9.50 9.43
N TYR A 160 2.74 -9.40 8.12
CA TYR A 160 4.02 -9.12 7.46
C TYR A 160 4.62 -7.77 7.91
N ASN A 161 3.79 -6.72 7.93
CA ASN A 161 4.19 -5.40 8.42
C ASN A 161 4.54 -5.43 9.91
N LEU A 162 3.79 -6.20 10.72
CA LEU A 162 4.08 -6.42 12.13
C LEU A 162 5.46 -7.04 12.34
N LEU A 163 5.82 -8.08 11.55
CA LEU A 163 7.11 -8.75 11.65
C LEU A 163 8.28 -7.84 11.25
N ILE A 164 8.09 -7.01 10.21
CA ILE A 164 9.07 -5.98 9.84
C ILE A 164 9.27 -5.01 11.00
N MET A 165 8.18 -4.44 11.52
CA MET A 165 8.26 -3.48 12.63
C MET A 165 8.92 -4.09 13.86
N LYS A 166 8.54 -5.31 14.24
CA LYS A 166 9.15 -6.05 15.36
C LYS A 166 10.64 -6.25 15.16
N SER A 167 11.08 -6.61 13.95
CA SER A 167 12.50 -6.79 13.63
C SER A 167 13.32 -5.50 13.84
N TYR A 168 12.77 -4.36 13.42
CA TYR A 168 13.41 -3.07 13.67
C TYR A 168 13.43 -2.71 15.15
N MET A 169 12.38 -2.97 15.91
CA MET A 169 12.33 -2.70 17.35
C MET A 169 13.32 -3.56 18.12
N LEU A 170 13.55 -4.81 17.71
CA LEU A 170 14.58 -5.67 18.29
C LEU A 170 16.01 -5.17 18.04
N SER A 171 16.23 -4.30 17.06
CA SER A 171 17.54 -3.69 16.80
C SER A 171 17.87 -2.50 17.73
N VAL A 172 16.88 -2.02 18.50
CA VAL A 172 17.08 -0.95 19.47
C VAL A 172 17.91 -1.52 20.64
N PRO A 173 19.05 -0.88 21.02
CA PRO A 173 19.88 -1.35 22.12
C PRO A 173 19.12 -1.39 23.44
N GLU A 174 19.20 -2.51 24.14
CA GLU A 174 18.50 -2.71 25.43
C GLU A 174 18.96 -1.72 26.49
N SER A 175 20.23 -1.32 26.45
CA SER A 175 20.79 -0.31 27.34
C SER A 175 20.05 1.05 27.32
N LEU A 176 19.49 1.44 26.17
CA LEU A 176 18.67 2.67 26.07
C LEU A 176 17.32 2.50 26.78
N ILE A 177 16.76 1.31 26.71
CA ILE A 177 15.50 0.96 27.34
C ILE A 177 15.70 0.91 28.86
N ASP A 178 16.80 0.29 29.32
CA ASP A 178 17.13 0.19 30.74
C ASP A 178 17.42 1.57 31.36
N ALA A 179 18.18 2.43 30.65
CA ALA A 179 18.42 3.80 31.07
C ALA A 179 17.11 4.58 31.22
N ALA A 180 16.22 4.49 30.25
CA ALA A 180 14.93 5.16 30.33
C ALA A 180 14.02 4.62 31.46
N LYS A 181 14.12 3.31 31.79
CA LYS A 181 13.43 2.74 32.96
C LYS A 181 13.98 3.31 34.28
N ILE A 182 15.31 3.46 34.38
CA ILE A 182 15.95 4.07 35.55
C ILE A 182 15.47 5.52 35.72
N ASP A 183 15.29 6.26 34.61
CA ASP A 183 14.75 7.62 34.58
C ASP A 183 13.24 7.68 34.87
N GLY A 184 12.58 6.55 35.14
CA GLY A 184 11.17 6.47 35.51
C GLY A 184 10.20 6.51 34.31
N CYS A 185 10.67 6.29 33.08
CA CYS A 185 9.80 6.24 31.92
C CYS A 185 8.85 5.04 31.98
N GLY A 186 7.53 5.32 31.93
CA GLY A 186 6.51 4.29 31.71
C GLY A 186 6.51 3.78 30.26
N ASP A 187 5.85 2.63 30.02
CA ASP A 187 5.89 1.94 28.72
C ASP A 187 5.40 2.79 27.52
N PHE A 188 4.36 3.60 27.70
CA PHE A 188 3.90 4.50 26.64
C PHE A 188 4.93 5.60 26.33
N MET A 189 5.50 6.22 27.35
CA MET A 189 6.55 7.23 27.18
C MET A 189 7.77 6.61 26.51
N MET A 190 8.17 5.41 26.93
CA MET A 190 9.23 4.61 26.32
C MET A 190 8.98 4.38 24.83
N LEU A 191 7.78 3.94 24.47
CA LEU A 191 7.42 3.70 23.07
C LEU A 191 7.51 4.99 22.26
N PHE A 192 6.80 6.07 22.68
CA PHE A 192 6.65 7.27 21.85
C PHE A 192 7.88 8.17 21.84
N GLN A 193 8.60 8.29 22.97
CA GLN A 193 9.71 9.23 23.10
C GLN A 193 11.09 8.61 22.89
N VAL A 194 11.24 7.30 23.12
CA VAL A 194 12.53 6.62 22.98
C VAL A 194 12.55 5.72 21.75
N VAL A 195 11.64 4.74 21.66
CA VAL A 195 11.71 3.70 20.62
C VAL A 195 11.27 4.21 19.25
N MET A 196 10.11 4.85 19.13
CA MET A 196 9.59 5.34 17.85
C MET A 196 10.54 6.29 17.11
N PRO A 197 11.23 7.25 17.76
CA PRO A 197 12.22 8.09 17.11
C PRO A 197 13.41 7.30 16.54
N LEU A 198 13.81 6.21 17.17
CA LEU A 198 14.92 5.36 16.70
C LEU A 198 14.52 4.49 15.50
N VAL A 199 13.25 4.07 15.44
CA VAL A 199 12.73 3.22 14.37
C VAL A 199 11.98 4.00 13.28
N ARG A 200 12.17 5.33 13.19
CA ARG A 200 11.53 6.18 12.15
C ARG A 200 11.59 5.61 10.72
N PRO A 201 12.72 5.05 10.25
CA PRO A 201 12.77 4.47 8.91
C PRO A 201 11.78 3.31 8.72
N ALA A 202 11.61 2.47 9.76
CA ALA A 202 10.64 1.38 9.73
C ALA A 202 9.20 1.90 9.75
N LEU A 203 8.90 2.91 10.59
CA LEU A 203 7.59 3.57 10.62
C LEU A 203 7.23 4.14 9.26
N ALA A 204 8.17 4.82 8.58
CA ALA A 204 7.94 5.37 7.24
C ALA A 204 7.68 4.26 6.21
N THR A 205 8.46 3.19 6.24
CA THR A 205 8.32 2.05 5.31
C THR A 205 6.99 1.32 5.51
N VAL A 206 6.68 0.95 6.75
CA VAL A 206 5.42 0.25 7.08
C VAL A 206 4.23 1.16 6.84
N GLY A 207 4.33 2.44 7.20
CA GLY A 207 3.29 3.44 6.90
C GLY A 207 3.02 3.57 5.41
N LEU A 208 4.05 3.58 4.58
CA LEU A 208 3.90 3.57 3.12
C LEU A 208 3.21 2.29 2.62
N PHE A 209 3.57 1.12 3.13
CA PHE A 209 2.92 -0.14 2.73
C PHE A 209 1.44 -0.15 3.08
N ILE A 210 1.07 0.32 4.28
CA ILE A 210 -0.32 0.44 4.70
C ILE A 210 -1.06 1.45 3.80
N ALA A 211 -0.47 2.62 3.56
CA ALA A 211 -1.06 3.65 2.72
C ALA A 211 -1.31 3.16 1.29
N LEU A 212 -0.35 2.46 0.70
CA LEU A 212 -0.49 1.86 -0.63
C LEU A 212 -1.55 0.75 -0.65
N ALA A 213 -1.68 -0.04 0.41
CA ALA A 213 -2.72 -1.07 0.51
C ALA A 213 -4.12 -0.44 0.49
N TYR A 214 -4.36 0.61 1.28
CA TYR A 214 -5.65 1.34 1.26
C TYR A 214 -5.89 2.10 -0.04
N TRP A 215 -4.87 2.76 -0.58
CA TRP A 215 -4.99 3.52 -1.82
C TRP A 215 -5.40 2.65 -3.00
N ASN A 216 -4.89 1.42 -3.07
CA ASN A 216 -5.13 0.48 -4.17
C ASN A 216 -6.27 -0.51 -3.90
N ASP A 217 -7.02 -0.37 -2.80
CA ASP A 217 -8.06 -1.32 -2.41
C ASP A 217 -9.34 -1.13 -3.24
N TRP A 218 -9.44 -1.88 -4.31
CA TRP A 218 -10.67 -2.05 -5.08
C TRP A 218 -11.44 -3.31 -4.69
N TYR A 219 -10.73 -4.31 -4.12
CA TYR A 219 -11.26 -5.64 -3.87
C TYR A 219 -12.29 -5.67 -2.73
N ASN A 220 -11.98 -5.06 -1.58
CA ASN A 220 -12.92 -4.97 -0.48
C ASN A 220 -14.14 -4.10 -0.86
N ALA A 221 -13.94 -3.06 -1.68
CA ALA A 221 -15.03 -2.25 -2.20
C ALA A 221 -15.98 -3.09 -3.06
N MET A 222 -15.46 -3.93 -3.97
CA MET A 222 -16.24 -4.84 -4.79
C MET A 222 -17.06 -5.83 -3.95
N LEU A 223 -16.50 -6.33 -2.84
CA LEU A 223 -17.15 -7.33 -2.01
C LEU A 223 -18.24 -6.75 -1.11
N TYR A 224 -18.00 -5.59 -0.52
CA TYR A 224 -18.81 -5.10 0.59
C TYR A 224 -19.67 -3.88 0.28
N ILE A 225 -19.34 -3.10 -0.77
CA ILE A 225 -20.02 -1.85 -1.09
C ILE A 225 -20.89 -2.04 -2.32
N SER A 226 -22.17 -1.67 -2.19
CA SER A 226 -23.14 -1.64 -3.29
C SER A 226 -23.63 -0.21 -3.57
N ASP A 227 -23.33 0.74 -2.68
CA ASP A 227 -23.72 2.14 -2.80
C ASP A 227 -22.65 2.90 -3.60
N ASN A 228 -23.05 3.47 -4.73
CA ASN A 228 -22.18 4.22 -5.64
C ASN A 228 -21.51 5.45 -4.96
N GLU A 229 -22.17 5.99 -3.94
CA GLU A 229 -21.65 7.15 -3.22
C GLU A 229 -20.46 6.82 -2.31
N MET A 230 -20.26 5.54 -2.02
CA MET A 230 -19.20 5.04 -1.14
C MET A 230 -18.02 4.42 -1.91
N PHE A 231 -18.04 4.44 -3.24
CA PHE A 231 -16.99 3.83 -4.03
C PHE A 231 -15.67 4.57 -3.90
N PRO A 232 -14.57 3.88 -3.54
CA PRO A 232 -13.23 4.44 -3.64
C PRO A 232 -12.80 4.55 -5.10
N LEU A 233 -11.83 5.43 -5.35
CA LEU A 233 -11.34 5.76 -6.69
C LEU A 233 -10.94 4.53 -7.51
N GLN A 234 -10.28 3.55 -6.89
CA GLN A 234 -9.78 2.36 -7.60
C GLN A 234 -10.90 1.41 -8.04
N TYR A 235 -12.04 1.43 -7.35
CA TYR A 235 -13.21 0.63 -7.72
C TYR A 235 -14.13 1.35 -8.72
N PHE A 236 -14.12 2.67 -8.71
CA PHE A 236 -14.95 3.50 -9.57
C PHE A 236 -14.83 3.17 -11.07
N PRO A 237 -13.63 3.04 -11.69
CA PRO A 237 -13.50 2.65 -13.09
C PRO A 237 -14.02 1.24 -13.37
N VAL A 238 -13.79 0.29 -12.45
CA VAL A 238 -14.24 -1.11 -12.59
C VAL A 238 -15.77 -1.18 -12.65
N SER A 239 -16.46 -0.44 -11.80
CA SER A 239 -17.90 -0.38 -11.78
C SER A 239 -18.48 0.20 -13.09
N TYR A 240 -17.87 1.25 -13.64
CA TYR A 240 -18.34 1.87 -14.87
C TYR A 240 -18.10 0.99 -16.11
N THR A 241 -16.98 0.30 -16.21
CA THR A 241 -16.70 -0.61 -17.33
C THR A 241 -17.65 -1.80 -17.37
N HIS A 242 -18.11 -2.29 -16.21
CA HIS A 242 -19.11 -3.37 -16.16
C HIS A 242 -20.53 -2.90 -16.41
N LEU A 243 -20.87 -1.63 -16.13
CA LEU A 243 -22.20 -1.08 -16.38
C LEU A 243 -22.39 -0.58 -17.81
N THR A 244 -21.30 -0.22 -18.51
CA THR A 244 -21.33 0.33 -19.87
C THR A 244 -21.05 -0.67 -20.96
N LEU A 245 -20.70 -1.92 -20.62
CA LEU A 245 -20.68 -2.99 -21.64
C LEU A 245 -22.11 -3.18 -22.14
N PRO A 246 -22.44 -2.77 -23.39
CA PRO A 246 -23.75 -3.07 -23.95
C PRO A 246 -23.86 -4.59 -23.99
N THR A 247 -24.85 -5.13 -23.28
CA THR A 247 -25.37 -6.47 -23.58
C THR A 247 -25.95 -6.44 -24.99
N THR A 248 -25.11 -6.42 -26.02
CA THR A 248 -25.50 -6.73 -27.37
C THR A 248 -25.67 -8.23 -27.49
N SER A 249 -26.74 -8.72 -26.84
CA SER A 249 -27.44 -9.90 -27.26
C SER A 249 -28.80 -9.46 -27.78
N ARG A 250 -28.83 -8.93 -28.99
CA ARG A 250 -30.01 -9.00 -29.84
C ARG A 250 -29.52 -9.52 -31.19
N VAL A 251 -29.75 -10.79 -31.41
CA VAL A 251 -30.02 -11.38 -32.71
C VAL A 251 -31.27 -10.81 -33.25
#